data_ba7b2d4c13b9cfb6493ef23feaef5236
#
_entry.id   ba7b2d4c13b9cfb6493ef23feaef5236
#
_cell.length_a   1.000
_cell.length_b   1.000
_cell.length_c   1.000
_cell.angle_alpha   90.00
_cell.angle_beta   90.00
_cell.angle_gamma   90.00
#
_symmetry.space_group_name_H-M   'P 1'
#
loop_
_entity.id
_entity.type
_entity.pdbx_description
1 polymer ?
#
loop_
_entity_poly.entity_id
_entity_poly.type
_entity_poly.pdbx_seq_one_letter_code
_entity_poly.pdbx_strand_id
1 'polypeptide(L)'
;MDIIVGARATGHAVPGCNVYTLDQAAGVLAAAEAARSPLILQVHPGGVGAALWPLIAGLRVLADAASVPVALHLDHCADIVTLRRAIASGVDGVMVDGSTLDTGANARLVALVATDAHAAGVAVEAELGRLSGSEDGWTVAAREAQLTQPGEVAEFLSASGADMLAVSIGNVHGATPVPPRLDLSRLASIGRLTDVPLVLHGGSGLDDAQLDAAIARGICKVNVNTELRAAYSAGLAGHDAAPELVDVLSRARSAVGSATSQVIERFGSAGLADPGGPSREMADAR
;
A
#
# COMPACT_ATOMS: atom_id res chain seq x y z
N MET A 1 2.36 -9.08 7.57
CA MET A 1 2.74 -8.13 8.64
C MET A 1 4.25 -8.10 8.91
N ASP A 2 4.91 -9.23 9.02
CA ASP A 2 6.33 -9.33 9.38
C ASP A 2 7.26 -8.49 8.51
N ILE A 3 6.95 -8.37 7.21
CA ILE A 3 7.72 -7.54 6.27
C ILE A 3 7.73 -6.05 6.65
N ILE A 4 6.64 -5.52 7.24
CA ILE A 4 6.54 -4.12 7.65
C ILE A 4 7.22 -3.89 9.01
N VAL A 5 7.06 -4.82 9.94
CA VAL A 5 7.76 -4.75 11.23
C VAL A 5 9.28 -4.78 11.02
N GLY A 6 9.76 -5.63 10.12
CA GLY A 6 11.17 -5.66 9.71
C GLY A 6 11.66 -4.34 9.12
N ALA A 7 10.82 -3.67 8.31
CA ALA A 7 11.15 -2.39 7.68
C ALA A 7 11.47 -1.29 8.71
N ARG A 8 10.69 -1.20 9.79
CA ARG A 8 10.96 -0.23 10.87
C ARG A 8 12.32 -0.45 11.52
N ALA A 9 12.68 -1.70 11.76
CA ALA A 9 13.95 -2.04 12.43
C ALA A 9 15.17 -1.74 11.59
N THR A 10 15.06 -1.86 10.26
CA THR A 10 16.17 -1.69 9.31
C THR A 10 16.19 -0.34 8.62
N GLY A 11 15.19 0.53 8.84
CA GLY A 11 15.16 1.89 8.34
C GLY A 11 14.91 2.00 6.83
N HIS A 12 14.04 1.15 6.29
CA HIS A 12 13.54 1.23 4.91
C HIS A 12 12.00 1.27 4.90
N ALA A 13 11.41 1.49 3.73
CA ALA A 13 9.98 1.31 3.55
C ALA A 13 9.66 0.21 2.54
N VAL A 14 8.62 -0.57 2.83
CA VAL A 14 8.09 -1.58 1.89
C VAL A 14 7.19 -0.87 0.88
N PRO A 15 7.40 -1.06 -0.44
CA PRO A 15 6.50 -0.51 -1.44
C PRO A 15 5.14 -1.21 -1.42
N GLY A 16 4.08 -0.40 -1.24
CA GLY A 16 2.69 -0.79 -1.44
C GLY A 16 2.25 -0.41 -2.85
N CYS A 17 2.27 -1.37 -3.76
CA CYS A 17 2.06 -1.15 -5.20
C CYS A 17 0.62 -1.46 -5.60
N ASN A 18 -0.16 -0.42 -5.98
CA ASN A 18 -1.51 -0.60 -6.50
C ASN A 18 -1.48 -1.22 -7.90
N VAL A 19 -2.25 -2.29 -8.09
CA VAL A 19 -2.34 -3.02 -9.35
C VAL A 19 -3.80 -3.23 -9.77
N TYR A 20 -4.06 -3.21 -11.08
CA TYR A 20 -5.39 -3.28 -11.68
C TYR A 20 -5.59 -4.52 -12.54
N THR A 21 -4.50 -5.19 -12.91
CA THR A 21 -4.50 -6.40 -13.72
C THR A 21 -3.42 -7.37 -13.28
N LEU A 22 -3.60 -8.67 -13.55
CA LEU A 22 -2.56 -9.67 -13.29
C LEU A 22 -1.30 -9.44 -14.13
N ASP A 23 -1.45 -8.88 -15.33
CA ASP A 23 -0.31 -8.58 -16.20
C ASP A 23 0.55 -7.44 -15.63
N GLN A 24 -0.08 -6.39 -15.09
CA GLN A 24 0.62 -5.34 -14.37
C GLN A 24 1.33 -5.89 -13.11
N ALA A 25 0.63 -6.70 -12.33
CA ALA A 25 1.21 -7.33 -11.13
C ALA A 25 2.42 -8.20 -11.45
N ALA A 26 2.40 -8.93 -12.56
CA ALA A 26 3.55 -9.71 -13.00
C ALA A 26 4.79 -8.85 -13.30
N GLY A 27 4.61 -7.65 -13.88
CA GLY A 27 5.71 -6.70 -14.08
C GLY A 27 6.27 -6.14 -12.76
N VAL A 28 5.39 -5.81 -11.82
CA VAL A 28 5.75 -5.35 -10.47
C VAL A 28 6.51 -6.44 -9.70
N LEU A 29 6.02 -7.67 -9.72
CA LEU A 29 6.66 -8.81 -9.05
C LEU A 29 8.03 -9.12 -9.63
N ALA A 30 8.18 -9.13 -10.96
CA ALA A 30 9.47 -9.39 -11.60
C ALA A 30 10.55 -8.38 -11.16
N ALA A 31 10.19 -7.12 -10.97
CA ALA A 31 11.09 -6.09 -10.44
C ALA A 31 11.46 -6.35 -8.97
N ALA A 32 10.48 -6.72 -8.14
CA ALA A 32 10.72 -7.04 -6.73
C ALA A 32 11.63 -8.28 -6.57
N GLU A 33 11.41 -9.32 -7.35
CA GLU A 33 12.26 -10.53 -7.36
C GLU A 33 13.69 -10.23 -7.84
N ALA A 34 13.84 -9.46 -8.93
CA ALA A 34 15.15 -9.04 -9.43
C ALA A 34 15.92 -8.21 -8.42
N ALA A 35 15.24 -7.32 -7.70
CA ALA A 35 15.81 -6.48 -6.65
C ALA A 35 15.95 -7.20 -5.30
N ARG A 36 15.40 -8.40 -5.13
CA ARG A 36 15.27 -9.09 -3.84
C ARG A 36 14.65 -8.21 -2.77
N SER A 37 13.52 -7.61 -3.10
CA SER A 37 12.79 -6.69 -2.23
C SER A 37 11.47 -7.31 -1.73
N PRO A 38 11.10 -7.13 -0.45
CA PRO A 38 9.74 -7.41 -0.02
C PRO A 38 8.77 -6.47 -0.74
N LEU A 39 7.53 -6.89 -0.93
CA LEU A 39 6.51 -6.16 -1.69
C LEU A 39 5.12 -6.32 -1.08
N ILE A 40 4.29 -5.28 -1.20
CA ILE A 40 2.84 -5.37 -0.96
C ILE A 40 2.12 -5.10 -2.28
N LEU A 41 1.37 -6.09 -2.78
CA LEU A 41 0.42 -5.88 -3.86
C LEU A 41 -0.89 -5.33 -3.28
N GLN A 42 -1.31 -4.17 -3.76
CA GLN A 42 -2.52 -3.51 -3.27
C GLN A 42 -3.61 -3.47 -4.33
N VAL A 43 -4.85 -3.63 -3.90
CA VAL A 43 -6.03 -3.50 -4.76
C VAL A 43 -7.02 -2.53 -4.13
N HIS A 44 -7.31 -1.43 -4.83
CA HIS A 44 -8.34 -0.48 -4.43
C HIS A 44 -9.69 -0.90 -5.02
N PRO A 45 -10.75 -1.13 -4.22
CA PRO A 45 -12.04 -1.61 -4.71
C PRO A 45 -12.65 -0.72 -5.79
N GLY A 46 -12.55 0.61 -5.63
CA GLY A 46 -13.07 1.59 -6.59
C GLY A 46 -12.36 1.54 -7.95
N GLY A 47 -11.07 1.19 -7.98
CA GLY A 47 -10.27 1.16 -9.20
C GLY A 47 -10.54 -0.05 -10.10
N VAL A 48 -11.03 -1.15 -9.54
CA VAL A 48 -11.21 -2.42 -10.27
C VAL A 48 -12.67 -2.88 -10.39
N GLY A 49 -13.57 -2.34 -9.58
CA GLY A 49 -15.01 -2.62 -9.67
C GLY A 49 -15.35 -4.11 -9.63
N ALA A 50 -16.07 -4.60 -10.64
CA ALA A 50 -16.51 -5.99 -10.72
C ALA A 50 -15.37 -7.02 -10.83
N ALA A 51 -14.16 -6.59 -11.22
CA ALA A 51 -12.98 -7.46 -11.32
C ALA A 51 -12.30 -7.72 -9.96
N LEU A 52 -12.74 -7.08 -8.87
CA LEU A 52 -12.08 -7.15 -7.56
C LEU A 52 -11.78 -8.58 -7.10
N TRP A 53 -12.79 -9.44 -7.07
CA TRP A 53 -12.62 -10.79 -6.52
C TRP A 53 -11.79 -11.73 -7.43
N PRO A 54 -12.01 -11.78 -8.74
CA PRO A 54 -11.12 -12.50 -9.64
C PRO A 54 -9.67 -12.00 -9.59
N LEU A 55 -9.47 -10.69 -9.44
CA LEU A 55 -8.14 -10.10 -9.32
C LEU A 55 -7.46 -10.53 -8.02
N ILE A 56 -8.12 -10.41 -6.87
CA ILE A 56 -7.60 -10.86 -5.57
C ILE A 56 -7.19 -12.34 -5.64
N ALA A 57 -8.05 -13.20 -6.19
CA ALA A 57 -7.74 -14.63 -6.31
C ALA A 57 -6.49 -14.89 -7.19
N GLY A 58 -6.37 -14.20 -8.33
CA GLY A 58 -5.20 -14.31 -9.19
C GLY A 58 -3.93 -13.75 -8.58
N LEU A 59 -4.03 -12.62 -7.86
CA LEU A 59 -2.91 -12.01 -7.14
C LEU A 59 -2.41 -12.92 -6.01
N ARG A 60 -3.30 -13.63 -5.32
CA ARG A 60 -2.90 -14.61 -4.31
C ARG A 60 -2.01 -15.70 -4.91
N VAL A 61 -2.41 -16.23 -6.07
CA VAL A 61 -1.59 -17.24 -6.78
C VAL A 61 -0.21 -16.68 -7.16
N LEU A 62 -0.16 -15.44 -7.66
CA LEU A 62 1.11 -14.79 -8.01
C LEU A 62 1.98 -14.54 -6.78
N ALA A 63 1.38 -14.06 -5.69
CA ALA A 63 2.10 -13.77 -4.44
C ALA A 63 2.65 -15.05 -3.78
N ASP A 64 1.90 -16.15 -3.81
CA ASP A 64 2.34 -17.45 -3.26
C ASP A 64 3.47 -18.09 -4.08
N ALA A 65 3.55 -17.78 -5.38
CA ALA A 65 4.60 -18.28 -6.27
C ALA A 65 5.87 -17.40 -6.29
N ALA A 66 5.82 -16.21 -5.70
CA ALA A 66 6.92 -15.26 -5.72
C ALA A 66 8.14 -15.77 -4.91
N SER A 67 9.34 -15.48 -5.41
CA SER A 67 10.60 -15.84 -4.75
C SER A 67 11.02 -14.86 -3.64
N VAL A 68 10.23 -13.81 -3.42
CA VAL A 68 10.41 -12.80 -2.36
C VAL A 68 9.15 -12.72 -1.50
N PRO A 69 9.22 -12.21 -0.26
CA PRO A 69 8.04 -12.00 0.56
C PRO A 69 7.07 -11.01 -0.08
N VAL A 70 5.84 -11.45 -0.36
CA VAL A 70 4.77 -10.64 -0.93
C VAL A 70 3.53 -10.71 -0.07
N ALA A 71 3.01 -9.57 0.34
CA ALA A 71 1.70 -9.47 0.99
C ALA A 71 0.65 -8.94 -0.01
N LEU A 72 -0.58 -9.43 0.12
CA LEU A 72 -1.75 -8.95 -0.61
C LEU A 72 -2.62 -8.09 0.30
N HIS A 73 -2.92 -6.86 -0.11
CA HIS A 73 -3.61 -5.88 0.72
C HIS A 73 -4.82 -5.27 0.00
N LEU A 74 -5.97 -5.20 0.70
CA LEU A 74 -7.10 -4.41 0.24
C LEU A 74 -6.89 -2.97 0.69
N ASP A 75 -6.80 -2.06 -0.28
CA ASP A 75 -6.52 -0.65 -0.07
C ASP A 75 -7.82 0.16 0.00
N HIS A 76 -7.90 1.17 0.86
CA HIS A 76 -9.02 2.09 1.08
C HIS A 76 -10.43 1.49 0.93
N CYS A 77 -10.96 0.93 1.98
CA CYS A 77 -12.33 0.41 2.00
C CYS A 77 -13.07 0.79 3.29
N ALA A 78 -14.25 1.40 3.16
CA ALA A 78 -15.15 1.71 4.26
C ALA A 78 -16.33 0.72 4.38
N ASP A 79 -16.56 -0.11 3.35
CA ASP A 79 -17.66 -1.07 3.32
C ASP A 79 -17.31 -2.36 4.06
N ILE A 80 -17.98 -2.58 5.19
CA ILE A 80 -17.75 -3.74 6.07
C ILE A 80 -17.98 -5.07 5.34
N VAL A 81 -18.92 -5.14 4.42
CA VAL A 81 -19.22 -6.38 3.68
C VAL A 81 -18.06 -6.72 2.76
N THR A 82 -17.53 -5.74 2.04
CA THR A 82 -16.35 -5.88 1.19
C THR A 82 -15.11 -6.25 2.02
N LEU A 83 -14.88 -5.59 3.16
CA LEU A 83 -13.75 -5.88 4.06
C LEU A 83 -13.79 -7.32 4.57
N ARG A 84 -14.93 -7.78 5.07
CA ARG A 84 -15.11 -9.16 5.55
C ARG A 84 -14.92 -10.19 4.44
N ARG A 85 -15.40 -9.88 3.24
CA ARG A 85 -15.19 -10.76 2.09
C ARG A 85 -13.72 -10.81 1.67
N ALA A 86 -13.00 -9.69 1.72
CA ALA A 86 -11.56 -9.67 1.43
C ALA A 86 -10.78 -10.51 2.44
N ILE A 87 -11.07 -10.37 3.73
CA ILE A 87 -10.49 -11.19 4.81
C ILE A 87 -10.71 -12.68 4.50
N ALA A 88 -11.93 -13.08 4.16
CA ALA A 88 -12.27 -14.46 3.80
C ALA A 88 -11.64 -14.93 2.47
N SER A 89 -11.19 -14.01 1.60
CA SER A 89 -10.55 -14.31 0.31
C SER A 89 -9.03 -14.48 0.39
N GLY A 90 -8.44 -14.42 1.59
CA GLY A 90 -7.02 -14.71 1.82
C GLY A 90 -6.08 -13.54 1.53
N VAL A 91 -6.54 -12.29 1.73
CA VAL A 91 -5.63 -11.15 1.81
C VAL A 91 -4.81 -11.20 3.10
N ASP A 92 -3.60 -10.63 3.09
CA ASP A 92 -2.72 -10.56 4.26
C ASP A 92 -2.99 -9.30 5.09
N GLY A 93 -3.65 -8.30 4.50
CA GLY A 93 -4.03 -7.07 5.18
C GLY A 93 -5.23 -6.38 4.53
N VAL A 94 -5.91 -5.55 5.30
CA VAL A 94 -7.00 -4.68 4.84
C VAL A 94 -6.83 -3.28 5.43
N MET A 95 -7.09 -2.25 4.62
CA MET A 95 -7.22 -0.89 5.12
C MET A 95 -8.69 -0.55 5.35
N VAL A 96 -9.00 -0.19 6.60
CA VAL A 96 -10.32 0.30 7.00
C VAL A 96 -10.29 1.82 6.96
N ASP A 97 -10.90 2.40 5.93
CA ASP A 97 -10.91 3.84 5.71
C ASP A 97 -12.11 4.53 6.37
N GLY A 98 -11.91 4.95 7.60
CA GLY A 98 -12.87 5.79 8.34
C GLY A 98 -12.52 7.28 8.34
N SER A 99 -11.64 7.76 7.44
CA SER A 99 -11.12 9.14 7.40
C SER A 99 -12.18 10.22 7.18
N THR A 100 -13.38 9.84 6.74
CA THR A 100 -14.54 10.72 6.57
C THR A 100 -15.35 10.90 7.85
N LEU A 101 -15.09 10.10 8.88
CA LEU A 101 -15.79 10.11 10.17
C LEU A 101 -15.01 10.95 11.19
N ASP A 102 -15.66 11.26 12.33
CA ASP A 102 -14.91 11.76 13.48
C ASP A 102 -13.99 10.67 14.04
N THR A 103 -12.95 11.08 14.77
CA THR A 103 -11.89 10.19 15.30
C THR A 103 -12.46 9.00 16.08
N GLY A 104 -13.47 9.22 16.90
CA GLY A 104 -14.09 8.16 17.71
C GLY A 104 -14.93 7.18 16.88
N ALA A 105 -15.67 7.68 15.89
CA ALA A 105 -16.44 6.83 14.97
C ALA A 105 -15.51 6.03 14.05
N ASN A 106 -14.43 6.64 13.57
CA ASN A 106 -13.37 5.96 12.82
C ASN A 106 -12.76 4.82 13.65
N ALA A 107 -12.33 5.09 14.87
CA ALA A 107 -11.78 4.05 15.75
C ALA A 107 -12.74 2.87 15.97
N ARG A 108 -14.05 3.15 16.16
CA ARG A 108 -15.06 2.08 16.31
C ARG A 108 -15.25 1.26 15.03
N LEU A 109 -15.22 1.90 13.87
CA LEU A 109 -15.31 1.19 12.58
C LEU A 109 -14.11 0.25 12.40
N VAL A 110 -12.90 0.75 12.67
CA VAL A 110 -11.67 -0.05 12.60
C VAL A 110 -11.73 -1.22 13.59
N ALA A 111 -12.09 -0.99 14.85
CA ALA A 111 -12.17 -2.03 15.88
C ALA A 111 -13.13 -3.16 15.53
N LEU A 112 -14.27 -2.81 14.90
CA LEU A 112 -15.25 -3.80 14.44
C LEU A 112 -14.65 -4.77 13.42
N VAL A 113 -13.87 -4.24 12.47
CA VAL A 113 -13.22 -5.05 11.42
C VAL A 113 -11.98 -5.76 11.97
N ALA A 114 -11.22 -5.11 12.85
CA ALA A 114 -10.01 -5.67 13.46
C ALA A 114 -10.31 -6.98 14.21
N THR A 115 -11.46 -7.07 14.88
CA THR A 115 -11.88 -8.30 15.55
C THR A 115 -11.97 -9.49 14.58
N ASP A 116 -12.59 -9.31 13.43
CA ASP A 116 -12.74 -10.35 12.41
C ASP A 116 -11.40 -10.63 11.71
N ALA A 117 -10.63 -9.58 11.39
CA ALA A 117 -9.35 -9.67 10.72
C ALA A 117 -8.31 -10.42 11.57
N HIS A 118 -8.15 -10.07 12.83
CA HIS A 118 -7.20 -10.71 13.73
C HIS A 118 -7.54 -12.19 13.98
N ALA A 119 -8.83 -12.53 14.07
CA ALA A 119 -9.26 -13.93 14.16
C ALA A 119 -8.85 -14.76 12.92
N ALA A 120 -8.69 -14.11 11.76
CA ALA A 120 -8.22 -14.72 10.51
C ALA A 120 -6.70 -14.58 10.27
N GLY A 121 -5.96 -13.92 11.17
CA GLY A 121 -4.53 -13.63 11.00
C GLY A 121 -4.24 -12.55 9.96
N VAL A 122 -5.23 -11.69 9.66
CA VAL A 122 -5.14 -10.57 8.70
C VAL A 122 -4.83 -9.27 9.44
N ALA A 123 -3.89 -8.51 8.92
CA ALA A 123 -3.49 -7.22 9.49
C ALA A 123 -4.47 -6.10 9.12
N VAL A 124 -4.62 -5.12 10.01
CA VAL A 124 -5.49 -3.97 9.81
C VAL A 124 -4.68 -2.68 9.75
N GLU A 125 -4.82 -1.97 8.64
CA GLU A 125 -4.36 -0.59 8.47
C GLU A 125 -5.54 0.36 8.72
N ALA A 126 -5.29 1.44 9.45
CA ALA A 126 -6.25 2.52 9.63
C ALA A 126 -5.65 3.85 9.20
N GLU A 127 -6.49 4.83 8.84
CA GLU A 127 -6.06 6.20 8.56
C GLU A 127 -6.55 7.15 9.65
N LEU A 128 -5.65 7.97 10.19
CA LEU A 128 -5.98 9.06 11.09
C LEU A 128 -5.59 10.41 10.46
N GLY A 129 -6.56 11.30 10.39
CA GLY A 129 -6.54 12.46 9.52
C GLY A 129 -7.23 12.14 8.19
N ARG A 130 -7.11 13.02 7.20
CA ARG A 130 -7.71 12.83 5.87
C ARG A 130 -6.83 13.47 4.81
N LEU A 131 -6.41 12.69 3.82
CA LEU A 131 -5.63 13.20 2.70
C LEU A 131 -6.54 13.88 1.68
N SER A 132 -6.03 14.95 1.05
CA SER A 132 -6.62 15.51 -0.16
C SER A 132 -6.06 14.85 -1.41
N GLY A 133 -6.68 15.13 -2.56
CA GLY A 133 -6.24 14.67 -3.87
C GLY A 133 -7.25 13.76 -4.56
N SER A 134 -6.82 13.17 -5.67
CA SER A 134 -7.68 12.31 -6.50
C SER A 134 -6.99 10.98 -6.79
N GLU A 135 -7.66 9.89 -6.48
CA GLU A 135 -7.18 8.54 -6.74
C GLU A 135 -8.36 7.59 -6.97
N ASP A 136 -8.22 6.70 -7.94
CA ASP A 136 -9.13 5.59 -8.21
C ASP A 136 -10.64 5.92 -8.24
N GLY A 137 -10.96 7.09 -8.81
CA GLY A 137 -12.35 7.51 -9.06
C GLY A 137 -12.98 8.33 -7.94
N TRP A 138 -12.26 8.64 -6.86
CA TRP A 138 -12.70 9.55 -5.82
C TRP A 138 -11.77 10.75 -5.64
N THR A 139 -12.30 11.83 -5.11
CA THR A 139 -11.57 13.09 -4.93
C THR A 139 -11.91 13.72 -3.60
N VAL A 140 -10.87 14.10 -2.84
CA VAL A 140 -10.98 14.89 -1.62
C VAL A 140 -10.46 16.30 -1.88
N ALA A 141 -11.31 17.30 -1.72
CA ALA A 141 -10.89 18.68 -1.89
C ALA A 141 -9.88 19.10 -0.81
N ALA A 142 -8.94 19.99 -1.15
CA ALA A 142 -7.91 20.44 -0.21
C ALA A 142 -8.49 21.01 1.09
N ARG A 143 -9.66 21.67 1.04
CA ARG A 143 -10.37 22.20 2.24
C ARG A 143 -10.91 21.10 3.16
N GLU A 144 -10.99 19.86 2.69
CA GLU A 144 -11.50 18.70 3.45
C GLU A 144 -10.36 17.87 4.05
N ALA A 145 -9.12 18.19 3.68
CA ALA A 145 -7.93 17.55 4.24
C ALA A 145 -7.78 17.90 5.73
N GLN A 146 -7.39 16.90 6.51
CA GLN A 146 -7.14 17.04 7.94
C GLN A 146 -5.80 16.40 8.29
N LEU A 147 -4.89 17.16 8.85
CA LEU A 147 -3.61 16.62 9.31
C LEU A 147 -3.81 15.76 10.56
N THR A 148 -3.11 14.64 10.64
CA THR A 148 -3.08 13.79 11.83
C THR A 148 -2.62 14.60 13.06
N GLN A 149 -3.42 14.63 14.11
CA GLN A 149 -3.08 15.29 15.36
C GLN A 149 -2.29 14.32 16.25
N PRO A 150 -1.04 14.65 16.63
CA PRO A 150 -0.23 13.74 17.46
C PRO A 150 -0.91 13.33 18.77
N GLY A 151 -1.65 14.26 19.39
CA GLY A 151 -2.36 14.00 20.65
C GLY A 151 -3.48 12.95 20.57
N GLU A 152 -3.98 12.63 19.37
CA GLU A 152 -5.05 11.66 19.18
C GLU A 152 -4.53 10.23 18.89
N VAL A 153 -3.24 10.10 18.52
CA VAL A 153 -2.68 8.84 17.99
C VAL A 153 -2.78 7.69 18.98
N ALA A 154 -2.35 7.90 20.22
CA ALA A 154 -2.32 6.83 21.22
C ALA A 154 -3.72 6.34 21.58
N GLU A 155 -4.67 7.26 21.77
CA GLU A 155 -6.07 6.92 22.06
C GLU A 155 -6.72 6.21 20.88
N PHE A 156 -6.52 6.72 19.65
CA PHE A 156 -7.05 6.11 18.43
C PHE A 156 -6.55 4.68 18.25
N LEU A 157 -5.25 4.44 18.36
CA LEU A 157 -4.66 3.11 18.20
C LEU A 157 -5.14 2.14 19.29
N SER A 158 -5.22 2.60 20.53
CA SER A 158 -5.75 1.79 21.63
C SER A 158 -7.22 1.41 21.43
N ALA A 159 -8.03 2.32 20.88
CA ALA A 159 -9.46 2.12 20.64
C ALA A 159 -9.74 1.31 19.37
N SER A 160 -8.93 1.46 18.33
CA SER A 160 -9.12 0.82 17.04
C SER A 160 -8.52 -0.58 16.93
N GLY A 161 -7.41 -0.84 17.64
CA GLY A 161 -6.63 -2.07 17.49
C GLY A 161 -5.95 -2.20 16.13
N ALA A 162 -5.71 -1.10 15.42
CA ALA A 162 -5.01 -1.11 14.13
C ALA A 162 -3.55 -1.55 14.30
N ASP A 163 -3.06 -2.33 13.33
CA ASP A 163 -1.69 -2.86 13.28
C ASP A 163 -0.74 -1.94 12.51
N MET A 164 -1.30 -1.04 11.69
CA MET A 164 -0.58 -0.03 10.92
C MET A 164 -1.39 1.27 10.92
N LEU A 165 -0.70 2.42 10.89
CA LEU A 165 -1.34 3.72 10.89
C LEU A 165 -0.89 4.56 9.68
N ALA A 166 -1.82 4.80 8.75
CA ALA A 166 -1.65 5.80 7.71
C ALA A 166 -1.85 7.20 8.29
N VAL A 167 -0.91 8.09 7.98
CA VAL A 167 -0.86 9.45 8.55
C VAL A 167 -0.97 10.53 7.47
N SER A 168 -1.75 11.56 7.77
CA SER A 168 -1.84 12.78 6.97
C SER A 168 -0.90 13.84 7.55
N ILE A 169 0.19 14.09 6.85
CA ILE A 169 1.26 15.02 7.25
C ILE A 169 1.60 16.03 6.14
N GLY A 170 0.65 16.28 5.23
CA GLY A 170 0.83 17.15 4.06
C GLY A 170 1.04 16.40 2.75
N ASN A 171 1.05 15.06 2.80
CA ASN A 171 0.99 14.18 1.63
C ASN A 171 -0.38 14.30 0.93
N VAL A 172 -0.41 14.00 -0.38
CA VAL A 172 -1.59 14.18 -1.23
C VAL A 172 -1.72 12.99 -2.18
N HIS A 173 -2.94 12.52 -2.40
CA HIS A 173 -3.20 11.46 -3.39
C HIS A 173 -3.12 11.99 -4.83
N GLY A 174 -2.49 11.20 -5.70
CA GLY A 174 -2.41 11.50 -7.13
C GLY A 174 -1.33 12.53 -7.49
N ALA A 175 -1.30 12.91 -8.78
CA ALA A 175 -0.37 13.91 -9.28
C ALA A 175 -0.82 15.31 -8.91
N THR A 176 0.11 16.12 -8.41
CA THR A 176 -0.13 17.53 -8.09
C THR A 176 0.77 18.44 -8.93
N PRO A 177 0.30 19.66 -9.31
CA PRO A 177 1.12 20.62 -10.06
C PRO A 177 2.36 21.09 -9.28
N VAL A 178 2.29 21.07 -7.96
CA VAL A 178 3.39 21.43 -7.06
C VAL A 178 3.63 20.24 -6.14
N PRO A 179 4.87 19.76 -6.00
CA PRO A 179 5.19 18.67 -5.09
C PRO A 179 4.69 18.96 -3.66
N PRO A 180 4.03 17.99 -3.01
CA PRO A 180 3.57 18.18 -1.64
C PRO A 180 4.76 18.35 -0.69
N ARG A 181 4.55 19.10 0.39
CA ARG A 181 5.56 19.30 1.42
C ARG A 181 5.13 18.63 2.72
N LEU A 182 5.92 17.65 3.17
CA LEU A 182 5.64 16.91 4.39
C LEU A 182 5.96 17.72 5.63
N ASP A 183 5.08 17.68 6.63
CA ASP A 183 5.34 18.15 8.01
C ASP A 183 6.12 17.07 8.77
N LEU A 184 7.44 17.07 8.56
CA LEU A 184 8.35 16.10 9.19
C LEU A 184 8.46 16.30 10.71
N SER A 185 8.12 17.47 11.24
CA SER A 185 8.08 17.72 12.68
C SER A 185 6.86 17.06 13.33
N ARG A 186 5.73 17.09 12.65
CA ARG A 186 4.51 16.35 13.01
C ARG A 186 4.77 14.85 12.97
N LEU A 187 5.36 14.33 11.89
CA LEU A 187 5.72 12.93 11.77
C LEU A 187 6.62 12.46 12.92
N ALA A 188 7.65 13.23 13.23
CA ALA A 188 8.54 12.92 14.36
C ALA A 188 7.79 12.92 15.71
N SER A 189 6.78 13.78 15.87
CA SER A 189 5.94 13.80 17.08
C SER A 189 5.04 12.57 17.16
N ILE A 190 4.44 12.14 16.04
CA ILE A 190 3.64 10.93 15.96
C ILE A 190 4.50 9.69 16.26
N GLY A 191 5.67 9.57 15.62
CA GLY A 191 6.56 8.40 15.77
C GLY A 191 7.09 8.20 17.20
N ARG A 192 7.07 9.24 18.05
CA ARG A 192 7.41 9.11 19.48
C ARG A 192 6.26 8.59 20.34
N LEU A 193 5.04 8.62 19.85
CA LEU A 193 3.82 8.26 20.59
C LEU A 193 3.34 6.83 20.32
N THR A 194 3.95 6.14 19.35
CA THR A 194 3.53 4.79 18.98
C THR A 194 4.68 3.95 18.43
N ASP A 195 4.63 2.66 18.74
CA ASP A 195 5.45 1.63 18.10
C ASP A 195 4.77 0.99 16.90
N VAL A 196 3.51 1.28 16.66
CA VAL A 196 2.78 0.83 15.47
C VAL A 196 3.45 1.38 14.21
N PRO A 197 3.73 0.54 13.19
CA PRO A 197 4.31 0.98 11.93
C PRO A 197 3.49 2.08 11.26
N LEU A 198 4.17 3.14 10.80
CA LEU A 198 3.53 4.25 10.11
C LEU A 198 3.54 4.05 8.61
N VAL A 199 2.45 4.44 7.97
CA VAL A 199 2.24 4.32 6.52
C VAL A 199 2.10 5.72 5.90
N LEU A 200 2.72 5.91 4.74
CA LEU A 200 2.60 7.13 3.95
C LEU A 200 1.84 6.84 2.65
N HIS A 201 0.66 7.41 2.50
CA HIS A 201 -0.07 7.41 1.24
C HIS A 201 0.37 8.58 0.36
N GLY A 202 0.08 8.51 -0.94
CA GLY A 202 0.43 9.58 -1.87
C GLY A 202 1.94 9.77 -2.01
N GLY A 203 2.72 8.69 -1.98
CA GLY A 203 4.18 8.72 -2.13
C GLY A 203 4.65 9.16 -3.51
N SER A 204 3.77 9.08 -4.52
CA SER A 204 4.04 9.55 -5.87
C SER A 204 4.24 11.06 -5.92
N GLY A 205 5.35 11.53 -6.52
CA GLY A 205 5.63 12.96 -6.68
C GLY A 205 6.33 13.62 -5.48
N LEU A 206 6.64 12.90 -4.41
CA LEU A 206 7.54 13.37 -3.36
C LEU A 206 8.98 13.40 -3.88
N ASP A 207 9.76 14.40 -3.45
CA ASP A 207 11.21 14.38 -3.67
C ASP A 207 11.91 13.38 -2.74
N ASP A 208 13.08 12.88 -3.17
CA ASP A 208 13.81 11.85 -2.45
C ASP A 208 14.21 12.30 -1.03
N ALA A 209 14.60 13.58 -0.85
CA ALA A 209 15.00 14.09 0.45
C ALA A 209 13.86 14.09 1.48
N GLN A 210 12.63 14.39 1.06
CA GLN A 210 11.44 14.29 1.91
C GLN A 210 11.10 12.83 2.24
N LEU A 211 11.20 11.95 1.24
CA LEU A 211 10.94 10.52 1.41
C LEU A 211 11.95 9.89 2.38
N ASP A 212 13.25 10.10 2.18
CA ASP A 212 14.32 9.63 3.06
C ASP A 212 14.11 10.13 4.50
N ALA A 213 13.76 11.42 4.63
CA ALA A 213 13.49 12.02 5.92
C ALA A 213 12.23 11.46 6.61
N ALA A 214 11.22 11.03 5.85
CA ALA A 214 10.02 10.38 6.37
C ALA A 214 10.32 8.94 6.83
N ILE A 215 11.04 8.16 6.01
CA ILE A 215 11.48 6.79 6.35
C ILE A 215 12.35 6.81 7.62
N ALA A 216 13.30 7.71 7.70
CA ALA A 216 14.14 7.88 8.91
C ALA A 216 13.34 8.27 10.17
N ARG A 217 12.06 8.66 10.02
CA ARG A 217 11.15 9.02 11.14
C ARG A 217 10.05 7.99 11.38
N GLY A 218 10.20 6.80 10.81
CA GLY A 218 9.34 5.65 11.13
C GLY A 218 8.27 5.32 10.10
N ILE A 219 8.29 5.92 8.90
CA ILE A 219 7.48 5.41 7.79
C ILE A 219 8.07 4.06 7.35
N CYS A 220 7.24 3.03 7.34
CA CYS A 220 7.61 1.64 7.05
C CYS A 220 6.95 1.07 5.80
N LYS A 221 5.90 1.72 5.31
CA LYS A 221 5.16 1.40 4.09
C LYS A 221 4.87 2.69 3.35
N VAL A 222 5.04 2.69 2.04
CA VAL A 222 4.65 3.83 1.19
C VAL A 222 3.80 3.33 0.03
N ASN A 223 2.59 3.89 -0.12
CA ASN A 223 1.70 3.56 -1.22
C ASN A 223 2.13 4.26 -2.51
N VAL A 224 2.21 3.49 -3.58
CA VAL A 224 2.59 3.94 -4.92
C VAL A 224 1.55 3.46 -5.93
N ASN A 225 0.92 4.41 -6.60
CA ASN A 225 -0.11 4.14 -7.62
C ASN A 225 0.17 4.91 -8.91
N THR A 226 0.18 6.22 -8.85
CA THR A 226 0.16 7.11 -10.02
C THR A 226 1.29 6.81 -11.01
N GLU A 227 2.53 6.67 -10.56
CA GLU A 227 3.68 6.39 -11.40
C GLU A 227 3.64 5.00 -12.02
N LEU A 228 3.18 3.97 -11.27
CA LEU A 228 3.06 2.60 -11.79
C LEU A 228 1.96 2.52 -12.85
N ARG A 229 0.80 3.13 -12.58
CA ARG A 229 -0.31 3.24 -13.53
C ARG A 229 0.11 3.99 -14.80
N ALA A 230 0.81 5.12 -14.65
CA ALA A 230 1.30 5.90 -15.79
C ALA A 230 2.30 5.10 -16.64
N ALA A 231 3.26 4.42 -16.01
CA ALA A 231 4.24 3.59 -16.71
C ALA A 231 3.58 2.44 -17.47
N TYR A 232 2.67 1.70 -16.83
CA TYR A 232 1.94 0.62 -17.47
C TYR A 232 1.08 1.12 -18.66
N SER A 233 0.35 2.22 -18.48
CA SER A 233 -0.47 2.83 -19.54
C SER A 233 0.37 3.31 -20.71
N ALA A 234 1.54 3.91 -20.45
CA ALA A 234 2.46 4.35 -21.51
C ALA A 234 3.01 3.16 -22.32
N GLY A 235 3.31 2.04 -21.64
CA GLY A 235 3.72 0.80 -22.30
C GLY A 235 2.64 0.20 -23.20
N LEU A 236 1.38 0.34 -22.82
CA LEU A 236 0.24 -0.09 -23.65
C LEU A 236 0.04 0.82 -24.88
N ALA A 237 0.32 2.12 -24.78
CA ALA A 237 0.00 3.13 -25.80
C ALA A 237 1.03 3.22 -26.94
N GLY A 238 2.29 2.92 -26.73
CA GLY A 238 3.38 3.17 -27.68
C GLY A 238 3.57 2.06 -28.71
N HIS A 239 2.73 1.97 -29.78
CA HIS A 239 2.85 0.90 -30.77
C HIS A 239 2.43 1.33 -32.20
N ASP A 240 2.90 0.55 -33.18
CA ASP A 240 2.55 0.69 -34.59
C ASP A 240 1.09 0.30 -34.88
N ALA A 241 0.64 0.51 -36.09
CA ALA A 241 -0.79 0.40 -36.48
C ALA A 241 -1.42 -1.00 -36.27
N ALA A 242 -0.62 -2.07 -36.12
CA ALA A 242 -1.12 -3.43 -35.90
C ALA A 242 -0.08 -4.27 -35.11
N PRO A 243 0.17 -3.96 -33.82
CA PRO A 243 1.14 -4.70 -33.02
C PRO A 243 0.61 -6.09 -32.62
N GLU A 244 1.51 -7.03 -32.43
CA GLU A 244 1.17 -8.27 -31.76
C GLU A 244 0.85 -8.00 -30.29
N LEU A 245 -0.25 -8.58 -29.78
CA LEU A 245 -0.70 -8.34 -28.40
C LEU A 245 0.37 -8.73 -27.37
N VAL A 246 1.13 -9.81 -27.63
CA VAL A 246 2.21 -10.26 -26.74
C VAL A 246 3.31 -9.21 -26.59
N ASP A 247 3.62 -8.47 -27.67
CA ASP A 247 4.63 -7.40 -27.64
C ASP A 247 4.12 -6.17 -26.88
N VAL A 248 2.84 -5.82 -27.05
CA VAL A 248 2.20 -4.72 -26.30
C VAL A 248 2.25 -5.01 -24.79
N LEU A 249 1.81 -6.20 -24.38
CA LEU A 249 1.81 -6.61 -22.98
C LEU A 249 3.23 -6.73 -22.42
N SER A 250 4.19 -7.22 -23.20
CA SER A 250 5.59 -7.30 -22.79
C SER A 250 6.18 -5.92 -22.49
N ARG A 251 5.92 -4.93 -23.37
CA ARG A 251 6.34 -3.53 -23.14
C ARG A 251 5.70 -2.93 -21.90
N ALA A 252 4.40 -3.16 -21.71
CA ALA A 252 3.69 -2.64 -20.54
C ALA A 252 4.24 -3.22 -19.24
N ARG A 253 4.52 -4.54 -19.20
CA ARG A 253 5.18 -5.21 -18.07
C ARG A 253 6.58 -4.64 -17.82
N SER A 254 7.38 -4.47 -18.87
CA SER A 254 8.74 -3.90 -18.74
C SER A 254 8.69 -2.45 -18.21
N ALA A 255 7.75 -1.65 -18.69
CA ALA A 255 7.62 -0.25 -18.27
C ALA A 255 7.24 -0.15 -16.77
N VAL A 256 6.23 -0.90 -16.32
CA VAL A 256 5.86 -0.90 -14.90
C VAL A 256 6.95 -1.54 -14.03
N GLY A 257 7.64 -2.57 -14.53
CA GLY A 257 8.78 -3.18 -13.83
C GLY A 257 9.91 -2.18 -13.62
N SER A 258 10.26 -1.38 -14.64
CA SER A 258 11.27 -0.32 -14.51
C SER A 258 10.87 0.76 -13.49
N ALA A 259 9.60 1.17 -13.49
CA ALA A 259 9.10 2.12 -12.49
C ALA A 259 9.13 1.52 -11.08
N THR A 260 8.78 0.24 -10.93
CA THR A 260 8.85 -0.47 -9.64
C THR A 260 10.28 -0.59 -9.14
N SER A 261 11.26 -0.86 -10.01
CA SER A 261 12.68 -0.90 -9.62
C SER A 261 13.15 0.44 -9.04
N GLN A 262 12.75 1.56 -9.65
CA GLN A 262 13.06 2.90 -9.14
C GLN A 262 12.43 3.14 -7.76
N VAL A 263 11.18 2.72 -7.56
CA VAL A 263 10.49 2.80 -6.26
C VAL A 263 11.23 2.00 -5.19
N ILE A 264 11.62 0.76 -5.50
CA ILE A 264 12.36 -0.12 -4.59
C ILE A 264 13.69 0.51 -4.17
N GLU A 265 14.44 1.09 -5.11
CA GLU A 265 15.69 1.80 -4.83
C GLU A 265 15.46 3.01 -3.92
N ARG A 266 14.49 3.86 -4.26
CA ARG A 266 14.13 5.05 -3.49
C ARG A 266 13.67 4.73 -2.06
N PHE A 267 13.04 3.58 -1.84
CA PHE A 267 12.54 3.18 -0.52
C PHE A 267 13.59 2.40 0.29
N GLY A 268 14.74 2.12 -0.31
CA GLY A 268 15.84 1.40 0.34
C GLY A 268 15.52 -0.06 0.64
N SER A 269 14.56 -0.67 -0.07
CA SER A 269 14.11 -2.05 0.19
C SER A 269 14.83 -3.11 -0.64
N ALA A 270 15.70 -2.72 -1.57
CA ALA A 270 16.49 -3.65 -2.38
C ALA A 270 17.42 -4.53 -1.50
N GLY A 271 17.46 -5.82 -1.78
CA GLY A 271 18.28 -6.80 -1.07
C GLY A 271 17.74 -7.21 0.31
N LEU A 272 16.57 -6.72 0.71
CA LEU A 272 15.99 -6.95 2.04
C LEU A 272 14.91 -8.06 2.07
N ALA A 273 14.67 -8.76 0.98
CA ALA A 273 13.96 -10.02 1.00
C ALA A 273 14.86 -11.08 1.64
N ASP A 274 14.58 -11.43 2.88
CA ASP A 274 15.33 -12.49 3.57
C ASP A 274 15.11 -13.83 2.83
N PRO A 275 16.17 -14.49 2.33
CA PRO A 275 16.04 -15.79 1.67
C PRO A 275 15.59 -16.93 2.60
N GLY A 276 15.39 -16.63 3.89
CA GLY A 276 14.93 -17.54 4.94
C GLY A 276 13.61 -17.17 5.58
N GLY A 277 12.85 -16.19 5.04
CA GLY A 277 11.49 -15.94 5.48
C GLY A 277 10.64 -17.22 5.28
N PRO A 278 9.72 -17.58 6.21
CA PRO A 278 9.01 -18.83 6.15
C PRO A 278 8.23 -18.90 4.83
N SER A 279 8.75 -19.71 3.87
CA SER A 279 7.86 -20.38 2.94
C SER A 279 6.79 -21.03 3.83
N ARG A 280 5.53 -20.57 3.73
CA ARG A 280 4.41 -21.30 4.31
C ARG A 280 4.59 -22.75 3.82
N GLU A 281 5.10 -23.63 4.71
CA GLU A 281 4.99 -25.06 4.49
C GLU A 281 3.53 -25.28 4.13
N MET A 282 3.31 -25.78 2.93
CA MET A 282 2.00 -26.22 2.50
C MET A 282 1.47 -27.07 3.64
N ALA A 283 0.44 -26.58 4.33
CA ALA A 283 -0.34 -27.40 5.23
C ALA A 283 -0.98 -28.47 4.33
N ASP A 284 -0.22 -29.55 4.15
CA ASP A 284 -0.70 -30.77 3.55
C ASP A 284 -1.89 -31.29 4.37
N ALA A 285 -2.97 -31.38 3.66
CA ALA A 285 -4.04 -32.35 3.82
C ALA A 285 -4.45 -32.75 5.24
N ARG A 286 -5.59 -32.26 5.69
CA ARG A 286 -6.65 -33.22 6.17
C ARG A 286 -8.04 -32.63 5.99
#